data_f9022bf1a05603dc7ad7b1e31fb9e9dc
#
_entry.id   f9022bf1a05603dc7ad7b1e31fb9e9dc
#
_cell.length_a   1.000
_cell.length_b   1.000
_cell.length_c   1.000
_cell.angle_alpha   90.00
_cell.angle_beta   90.00
_cell.angle_gamma   90.00
#
_symmetry.space_group_name_H-M   'P 1'
#
loop_
_entity.id
_entity.type
_entity.pdbx_description
1 polymer ?
#
loop_
_entity_poly.entity_id
_entity_poly.type
_entity_poly.pdbx_seq_one_letter_code
_entity_poly.pdbx_strand_id
1 'polypeptide(L)'
;MSLKRILIMLLIGAVALCFSGCDLVTANTEELLSPPELTGELRLIKEALESSVNTPITLKYPSSGEYRSPVILRDVDSDGTDEAFAFYSTSDTELTSMNLSVVKYNKKENRWFALDRQTLTGSGVEKVVFSDLDSDGTEEIVVGWEIYAASEKQLAIYSVGETATTQRMLERYTTFLSTDLDEDKRPEILMQFLDTDAATNTASLIVLDENGVLKYGQCSMDGNVKTVLTPVLSPLSNGRPAVYFDEIKGVGAITEVIFFSKGELQNPLFDKEKLENKITLRDSALHINDINEDGILEIPIAKELINADITSTEKLNYTSWCAFNGENFTEMKLSVINTLDGYRIDIPEKWYGKIAISKNTEKRERVVYNYITDKEPSGEADETGEIGDMVVTLKTVTHSEFNSGRGFDKKKAVEICRGEQLVYLAIIPENTEGSVKVTIEELKQMIVPMQF
;
A
#
# COMPACT_ATOMS: atom_id res chain seq x y z
N MET A 1 55.81 51.88 -5.91
CA MET A 1 54.64 51.63 -6.77
C MET A 1 53.43 52.25 -6.05
N SER A 2 52.64 53.12 -6.66
CA SER A 2 51.59 53.84 -5.93
C SER A 2 50.44 52.90 -5.64
N LEU A 3 49.78 53.06 -4.48
CA LEU A 3 48.66 52.28 -4.00
C LEU A 3 47.53 52.14 -5.04
N LYS A 4 47.34 53.16 -5.88
CA LYS A 4 46.39 53.16 -7.01
C LYS A 4 46.78 52.13 -8.09
N ARG A 5 48.01 51.83 -8.35
CA ARG A 5 48.47 50.84 -9.34
C ARG A 5 48.28 49.43 -8.83
N ILE A 6 48.42 49.20 -7.51
CA ILE A 6 48.12 47.91 -6.86
C ILE A 6 46.63 47.63 -6.88
N LEU A 7 45.79 48.65 -6.60
CA LEU A 7 44.35 48.51 -6.63
C LEU A 7 43.81 48.23 -8.03
N ILE A 8 44.40 48.86 -9.06
CA ILE A 8 44.00 48.58 -10.46
C ILE A 8 44.42 47.17 -10.89
N MET A 9 45.60 46.68 -10.49
CA MET A 9 45.99 45.28 -10.77
C MET A 9 45.15 44.28 -10.06
N LEU A 10 44.72 44.52 -8.83
CA LEU A 10 43.76 43.67 -8.10
C LEU A 10 42.40 43.67 -8.75
N LEU A 11 41.92 44.83 -9.25
CA LEU A 11 40.63 44.92 -9.95
C LEU A 11 40.64 44.19 -11.30
N ILE A 12 41.75 44.28 -12.05
CA ILE A 12 41.92 43.56 -13.32
C ILE A 12 42.04 42.06 -13.07
N GLY A 13 42.71 41.63 -12.00
CA GLY A 13 42.78 40.23 -11.58
C GLY A 13 41.40 39.66 -11.19
N ALA A 14 40.57 40.43 -10.47
CA ALA A 14 39.21 40.05 -10.10
C ALA A 14 38.27 39.94 -11.32
N VAL A 15 38.40 40.86 -12.28
CA VAL A 15 37.64 40.82 -13.54
C VAL A 15 38.09 39.65 -14.43
N ALA A 16 39.38 39.31 -14.47
CA ALA A 16 39.88 38.14 -15.21
C ALA A 16 39.39 36.80 -14.60
N LEU A 17 39.19 36.72 -13.27
CA LEU A 17 38.59 35.58 -12.60
C LEU A 17 37.08 35.43 -12.85
N CYS A 18 36.39 36.53 -13.18
CA CYS A 18 34.96 36.45 -13.58
C CYS A 18 34.76 36.00 -15.03
N PHE A 19 35.81 36.03 -15.88
CA PHE A 19 35.78 35.53 -17.26
C PHE A 19 36.30 34.10 -17.42
N SER A 20 36.86 33.50 -16.38
CA SER A 20 36.98 32.04 -16.32
C SER A 20 35.61 31.45 -15.95
N GLY A 21 34.59 31.87 -16.71
CA GLY A 21 33.28 31.22 -16.70
C GLY A 21 33.52 29.75 -16.99
N CYS A 22 32.96 28.91 -16.18
CA CYS A 22 32.77 27.53 -16.49
C CYS A 22 32.43 27.42 -17.96
N ASP A 23 33.18 26.63 -18.71
CA ASP A 23 32.61 25.95 -19.86
C ASP A 23 31.37 25.28 -19.31
N LEU A 24 30.22 25.95 -19.47
CA LEU A 24 28.96 25.29 -19.40
C LEU A 24 29.10 24.21 -20.46
N VAL A 25 29.38 22.99 -19.99
CA VAL A 25 29.20 21.80 -20.77
C VAL A 25 27.83 22.00 -21.36
N THR A 26 27.75 22.32 -22.63
CA THR A 26 26.54 22.18 -23.41
C THR A 26 26.32 20.70 -23.42
N ALA A 27 25.74 20.20 -22.32
CA ALA A 27 25.21 18.85 -22.27
C ALA A 27 24.25 18.82 -23.43
N ASN A 28 24.65 18.09 -24.47
CA ASN A 28 23.85 17.88 -25.64
C ASN A 28 22.52 17.33 -25.14
N THR A 29 21.41 18.02 -25.30
CA THR A 29 20.13 17.58 -24.80
C THR A 29 19.76 16.19 -25.34
N GLU A 30 20.32 15.82 -26.49
CA GLU A 30 20.22 14.46 -27.04
C GLU A 30 21.02 13.44 -26.23
N GLU A 31 22.15 13.78 -25.65
CA GLU A 31 22.95 12.91 -24.77
C GLU A 31 22.26 12.72 -23.40
N LEU A 32 21.61 13.76 -22.87
CA LEU A 32 20.80 13.66 -21.63
C LEU A 32 19.50 12.91 -21.80
N LEU A 33 18.96 12.82 -23.02
CA LEU A 33 17.76 12.06 -23.38
C LEU A 33 18.09 10.66 -23.90
N SER A 34 19.35 10.36 -24.16
CA SER A 34 19.79 9.01 -24.53
C SER A 34 19.70 8.11 -23.28
N PRO A 35 19.10 6.92 -23.37
CA PRO A 35 19.19 5.94 -22.29
C PRO A 35 20.65 5.71 -21.92
N PRO A 36 21.00 5.51 -20.65
CA PRO A 36 22.38 5.19 -20.25
C PRO A 36 22.90 4.05 -21.11
N GLU A 37 24.11 4.20 -21.67
CA GLU A 37 24.74 3.12 -22.40
C GLU A 37 24.92 1.92 -21.46
N LEU A 38 24.37 0.79 -21.85
CA LEU A 38 24.55 -0.47 -21.15
C LEU A 38 26.06 -0.83 -21.20
N THR A 39 26.68 -0.93 -20.04
CA THR A 39 28.10 -1.24 -19.93
C THR A 39 28.31 -2.69 -19.51
N GLY A 40 29.46 -3.25 -19.91
CA GLY A 40 29.89 -4.58 -19.48
C GLY A 40 28.94 -5.71 -19.90
N GLU A 41 28.51 -6.48 -18.93
CA GLU A 41 27.72 -7.70 -19.12
C GLU A 41 26.33 -7.46 -19.74
N LEU A 42 25.62 -6.41 -19.31
CA LEU A 42 24.31 -6.06 -19.87
C LEU A 42 24.38 -5.76 -21.37
N ARG A 43 25.48 -5.21 -21.87
CA ARG A 43 25.69 -5.00 -23.29
C ARG A 43 25.81 -6.33 -24.04
N LEU A 44 26.56 -7.30 -23.49
CA LEU A 44 26.72 -8.62 -24.10
C LEU A 44 25.41 -9.42 -24.13
N ILE A 45 24.59 -9.29 -23.06
CA ILE A 45 23.25 -9.89 -23.00
C ILE A 45 22.36 -9.26 -24.07
N LYS A 46 22.37 -7.94 -24.21
CA LYS A 46 21.60 -7.24 -25.25
C LYS A 46 22.03 -7.65 -26.66
N GLU A 47 23.33 -7.77 -26.93
CA GLU A 47 23.86 -8.25 -28.21
C GLU A 47 23.40 -9.69 -28.52
N ALA A 48 23.39 -10.58 -27.52
CA ALA A 48 22.87 -11.93 -27.66
C ALA A 48 21.37 -11.95 -28.00
N LEU A 49 20.58 -11.11 -27.34
CA LEU A 49 19.15 -10.95 -27.62
C LEU A 49 18.90 -10.44 -29.05
N GLU A 50 19.52 -9.31 -29.44
CA GLU A 50 19.34 -8.71 -30.75
C GLU A 50 19.75 -9.68 -31.87
N SER A 51 20.78 -10.47 -31.64
CA SER A 51 21.22 -11.52 -32.59
C SER A 51 20.20 -12.65 -32.74
N SER A 52 19.41 -12.94 -31.71
CA SER A 52 18.39 -14.00 -31.70
C SER A 52 17.06 -13.58 -32.34
N VAL A 53 16.73 -12.29 -32.30
CA VAL A 53 15.40 -11.78 -32.68
C VAL A 53 15.34 -11.26 -34.12
N ASN A 54 16.47 -10.86 -34.70
CA ASN A 54 16.59 -10.27 -36.07
C ASN A 54 15.79 -8.97 -36.30
N THR A 55 15.27 -8.36 -35.24
CA THR A 55 14.49 -7.09 -35.29
C THR A 55 14.91 -6.19 -34.14
N PRO A 56 14.75 -4.87 -34.26
CA PRO A 56 15.02 -3.97 -33.16
C PRO A 56 14.12 -4.29 -31.94
N ILE A 57 14.73 -4.30 -30.76
CA ILE A 57 14.05 -4.51 -29.50
C ILE A 57 13.97 -3.21 -28.68
N THR A 58 12.87 -3.04 -27.94
CA THR A 58 12.72 -1.98 -26.95
C THR A 58 12.56 -2.63 -25.58
N LEU A 59 13.55 -2.40 -24.70
CA LEU A 59 13.52 -2.94 -23.34
C LEU A 59 12.30 -2.43 -22.56
N LYS A 60 11.70 -3.29 -21.73
CA LYS A 60 10.52 -2.99 -20.91
C LYS A 60 10.84 -3.20 -19.43
N TYR A 61 10.53 -2.20 -18.65
CA TYR A 61 10.80 -2.16 -17.22
C TYR A 61 9.57 -2.60 -16.45
N PRO A 62 9.68 -3.52 -15.46
CA PRO A 62 8.57 -3.81 -14.57
C PRO A 62 8.11 -2.56 -13.83
N SER A 63 6.79 -2.31 -13.81
CA SER A 63 6.21 -1.09 -13.25
C SER A 63 6.05 -1.16 -11.72
N SER A 64 6.11 -2.35 -11.12
CA SER A 64 6.01 -2.59 -9.68
C SER A 64 6.91 -3.73 -9.19
N GLY A 65 6.89 -4.04 -7.90
CA GLY A 65 7.64 -5.13 -7.29
C GLY A 65 9.12 -4.82 -7.01
N GLU A 66 9.86 -5.83 -6.63
CA GLU A 66 11.28 -5.76 -6.27
C GLU A 66 12.18 -5.51 -7.49
N TYR A 67 11.91 -6.23 -8.57
CA TYR A 67 12.71 -6.18 -9.79
C TYR A 67 12.21 -5.07 -10.71
N ARG A 68 13.02 -4.03 -10.90
CA ARG A 68 12.70 -2.85 -11.72
C ARG A 68 13.57 -2.72 -12.97
N SER A 69 14.53 -3.64 -13.16
CA SER A 69 15.38 -3.68 -14.35
C SER A 69 14.68 -4.42 -15.49
N PRO A 70 14.87 -4.03 -16.75
CA PRO A 70 14.36 -4.78 -17.90
C PRO A 70 15.17 -6.05 -18.18
N VAL A 71 16.35 -6.17 -17.56
CA VAL A 71 17.17 -7.40 -17.52
C VAL A 71 17.48 -7.69 -16.06
N ILE A 72 17.07 -8.86 -15.61
CA ILE A 72 17.25 -9.36 -14.25
C ILE A 72 18.27 -10.48 -14.31
N LEU A 73 19.31 -10.41 -13.49
CA LEU A 73 20.30 -11.48 -13.32
C LEU A 73 19.94 -12.29 -12.07
N ARG A 74 19.82 -13.60 -12.22
CA ARG A 74 19.50 -14.52 -11.12
C ARG A 74 19.92 -15.93 -11.45
N ASP A 75 20.59 -16.58 -10.50
CA ASP A 75 20.91 -18.02 -10.53
C ASP A 75 19.67 -18.81 -10.09
N VAL A 76 18.80 -19.16 -11.04
CA VAL A 76 17.50 -19.81 -10.75
C VAL A 76 17.64 -21.33 -10.58
N ASP A 77 18.71 -21.96 -11.12
CA ASP A 77 18.96 -23.41 -11.02
C ASP A 77 20.07 -23.75 -10.01
N SER A 78 20.58 -22.75 -9.28
CA SER A 78 21.61 -22.88 -8.24
C SER A 78 22.92 -23.52 -8.73
N ASP A 79 23.26 -23.34 -10.02
CA ASP A 79 24.50 -23.87 -10.63
C ASP A 79 25.73 -22.96 -10.38
N GLY A 80 25.52 -21.81 -9.74
CA GLY A 80 26.52 -20.77 -9.45
C GLY A 80 26.80 -19.85 -10.64
N THR A 81 25.87 -19.76 -11.59
CA THR A 81 25.90 -18.84 -12.73
C THR A 81 24.54 -18.18 -12.90
N ASP A 82 24.51 -16.87 -12.94
CA ASP A 82 23.24 -16.17 -13.17
C ASP A 82 22.72 -16.40 -14.60
N GLU A 83 21.45 -16.66 -14.73
CA GLU A 83 20.68 -16.44 -15.95
C GLU A 83 20.25 -14.98 -16.07
N ALA A 84 20.08 -14.50 -17.30
CA ALA A 84 19.51 -13.19 -17.56
C ALA A 84 18.07 -13.33 -18.10
N PHE A 85 17.14 -12.68 -17.42
CA PHE A 85 15.72 -12.63 -17.79
C PHE A 85 15.44 -11.24 -18.38
N ALA A 86 15.24 -11.18 -19.70
CA ALA A 86 15.10 -9.93 -20.42
C ALA A 86 13.64 -9.70 -20.88
N PHE A 87 13.12 -8.54 -20.52
CA PHE A 87 11.78 -8.07 -20.91
C PHE A 87 11.88 -7.00 -21.99
N TYR A 88 11.21 -7.22 -23.12
CA TYR A 88 11.26 -6.31 -24.26
C TYR A 88 10.06 -6.43 -25.16
N SER A 89 9.84 -5.40 -25.98
CA SER A 89 8.88 -5.45 -27.09
C SER A 89 9.60 -5.45 -28.44
N THR A 90 8.94 -6.06 -29.44
CA THR A 90 9.32 -6.00 -30.83
C THR A 90 8.27 -5.23 -31.62
N SER A 91 8.68 -4.47 -32.63
CA SER A 91 7.78 -3.58 -33.40
C SER A 91 7.43 -4.12 -34.78
N ASP A 92 7.35 -5.44 -34.92
CA ASP A 92 7.15 -6.09 -36.22
C ASP A 92 5.71 -6.01 -36.75
N THR A 93 4.74 -5.63 -35.89
CA THR A 93 3.31 -5.61 -36.22
C THR A 93 2.61 -4.39 -35.60
N GLU A 94 1.39 -4.12 -36.03
CA GLU A 94 0.50 -3.10 -35.42
C GLU A 94 0.18 -3.41 -33.94
N LEU A 95 0.33 -4.66 -33.52
CA LEU A 95 0.17 -5.11 -32.12
C LEU A 95 1.54 -5.23 -31.48
N THR A 96 1.69 -4.62 -30.31
CA THR A 96 2.93 -4.71 -29.53
C THR A 96 3.09 -6.12 -28.95
N SER A 97 4.14 -6.83 -29.36
CA SER A 97 4.51 -8.13 -28.78
C SER A 97 5.42 -7.91 -27.58
N MET A 98 4.98 -8.33 -26.41
CA MET A 98 5.77 -8.38 -25.20
C MET A 98 6.52 -9.73 -25.12
N ASN A 99 7.77 -9.68 -24.79
CA ASN A 99 8.62 -10.87 -24.77
C ASN A 99 9.36 -10.99 -23.44
N LEU A 100 9.47 -12.22 -22.95
CA LEU A 100 10.46 -12.66 -21.98
C LEU A 100 11.44 -13.58 -22.69
N SER A 101 12.73 -13.24 -22.67
CA SER A 101 13.78 -14.16 -23.09
C SER A 101 14.66 -14.54 -21.92
N VAL A 102 14.96 -15.82 -21.82
CA VAL A 102 15.98 -16.36 -20.92
C VAL A 102 17.28 -16.43 -21.68
N VAL A 103 18.33 -15.82 -21.15
CA VAL A 103 19.66 -15.76 -21.75
C VAL A 103 20.65 -16.39 -20.78
N LYS A 104 21.31 -17.47 -21.22
CA LYS A 104 22.26 -18.23 -20.41
C LYS A 104 23.71 -17.91 -20.81
N TYR A 105 24.63 -18.02 -19.84
CA TYR A 105 26.05 -17.83 -20.09
C TYR A 105 26.74 -19.17 -20.35
N ASN A 106 27.34 -19.30 -21.54
CA ASN A 106 28.16 -20.48 -21.87
C ASN A 106 29.61 -20.28 -21.41
N LYS A 107 29.98 -20.88 -20.28
CA LYS A 107 31.34 -20.82 -19.70
C LYS A 107 32.44 -21.33 -20.65
N LYS A 108 32.15 -22.28 -21.52
CA LYS A 108 33.15 -22.85 -22.47
C LYS A 108 33.44 -21.91 -23.63
N GLU A 109 32.40 -21.22 -24.12
CA GLU A 109 32.51 -20.31 -25.26
C GLU A 109 32.70 -18.85 -24.81
N ASN A 110 32.63 -18.59 -23.51
CA ASN A 110 32.73 -17.29 -22.88
C ASN A 110 31.79 -16.28 -23.51
N ARG A 111 30.51 -16.67 -23.70
CA ARG A 111 29.50 -15.84 -24.32
C ARG A 111 28.11 -16.09 -23.78
N TRP A 112 27.28 -15.05 -23.84
CA TRP A 112 25.85 -15.14 -23.62
C TRP A 112 25.12 -15.65 -24.87
N PHE A 113 24.05 -16.44 -24.70
CA PHE A 113 23.18 -16.89 -25.79
C PHE A 113 21.73 -16.93 -25.31
N ALA A 114 20.79 -16.52 -26.18
CA ALA A 114 19.37 -16.65 -25.88
C ALA A 114 18.96 -18.12 -25.94
N LEU A 115 18.41 -18.62 -24.83
CA LEU A 115 17.91 -19.98 -24.72
C LEU A 115 16.58 -20.10 -25.47
N ASP A 116 15.63 -19.22 -25.10
CA ASP A 116 14.25 -19.30 -25.55
C ASP A 116 13.56 -17.94 -25.42
N ARG A 117 12.37 -17.83 -26.02
CA ARG A 117 11.55 -16.63 -25.99
C ARG A 117 10.08 -17.00 -25.78
N GLN A 118 9.47 -16.44 -24.75
CA GLN A 118 8.04 -16.45 -24.51
C GLN A 118 7.43 -15.14 -25.00
N THR A 119 6.37 -15.19 -25.80
CA THR A 119 5.75 -14.03 -26.43
C THR A 119 4.29 -13.92 -26.04
N LEU A 120 3.86 -12.72 -25.66
CA LEU A 120 2.48 -12.38 -25.34
C LEU A 120 2.09 -11.05 -26.02
N THR A 121 0.84 -10.92 -26.45
CA THR A 121 0.31 -9.61 -26.87
C THR A 121 0.02 -8.79 -25.62
N GLY A 122 0.66 -7.61 -25.50
CA GLY A 122 0.54 -6.78 -24.31
C GLY A 122 1.20 -5.44 -24.43
N SER A 123 1.15 -4.63 -23.38
CA SER A 123 1.68 -3.28 -23.29
C SER A 123 2.89 -3.14 -22.36
N GLY A 124 3.01 -4.01 -21.36
CA GLY A 124 4.05 -3.90 -20.35
C GLY A 124 4.20 -5.12 -19.43
N VAL A 125 5.07 -4.95 -18.45
CA VAL A 125 5.30 -5.86 -17.35
C VAL A 125 4.95 -5.13 -16.06
N GLU A 126 4.03 -5.68 -15.26
CA GLU A 126 3.73 -5.10 -13.96
C GLU A 126 4.79 -5.50 -12.93
N LYS A 127 4.95 -6.80 -12.71
CA LYS A 127 5.77 -7.35 -11.63
C LYS A 127 6.36 -8.69 -12.00
N VAL A 128 7.55 -8.97 -11.46
CA VAL A 128 8.25 -10.25 -11.60
C VAL A 128 8.56 -10.79 -10.20
N VAL A 129 8.35 -12.09 -10.01
CA VAL A 129 8.71 -12.84 -8.80
C VAL A 129 9.41 -14.11 -9.22
N PHE A 130 10.45 -14.50 -8.50
CA PHE A 130 11.11 -15.81 -8.62
C PHE A 130 10.79 -16.62 -7.38
N SER A 131 10.42 -17.89 -7.58
CA SER A 131 9.98 -18.74 -6.48
C SER A 131 10.04 -20.21 -6.90
N ASP A 132 10.66 -21.07 -6.10
CA ASP A 132 10.67 -22.52 -6.29
C ASP A 132 9.32 -23.09 -5.83
N LEU A 133 8.33 -23.13 -6.75
CA LEU A 133 6.95 -23.47 -6.47
C LEU A 133 6.67 -24.98 -6.37
N ASP A 134 7.57 -25.81 -6.90
CA ASP A 134 7.45 -27.30 -6.84
C ASP A 134 8.55 -27.97 -6.02
N SER A 135 9.46 -27.18 -5.44
CA SER A 135 10.58 -27.63 -4.60
C SER A 135 11.54 -28.57 -5.33
N ASP A 136 11.73 -28.38 -6.63
CA ASP A 136 12.72 -29.15 -7.42
C ASP A 136 14.14 -28.55 -7.34
N GLY A 137 14.28 -27.38 -6.70
CA GLY A 137 15.52 -26.63 -6.55
C GLY A 137 15.76 -25.61 -7.65
N THR A 138 14.83 -25.46 -8.59
CA THR A 138 14.85 -24.46 -9.66
C THR A 138 13.70 -23.48 -9.44
N GLU A 139 13.99 -22.18 -9.45
CA GLU A 139 12.93 -21.18 -9.27
C GLU A 139 12.11 -20.97 -10.54
N GLU A 140 10.78 -20.97 -10.41
CA GLU A 140 9.87 -20.50 -11.45
C GLU A 140 9.89 -18.99 -11.57
N ILE A 141 9.59 -18.50 -12.77
CA ILE A 141 9.40 -17.08 -13.05
C ILE A 141 7.91 -16.79 -13.10
N VAL A 142 7.44 -15.98 -12.18
CA VAL A 142 6.06 -15.51 -12.10
C VAL A 142 6.00 -14.08 -12.62
N VAL A 143 5.30 -13.86 -13.74
CA VAL A 143 5.27 -12.58 -14.43
C VAL A 143 3.84 -12.05 -14.50
N GLY A 144 3.62 -10.87 -13.95
CA GLY A 144 2.43 -10.09 -14.17
C GLY A 144 2.55 -9.26 -15.45
N TRP A 145 1.81 -9.64 -16.48
CA TRP A 145 1.77 -8.93 -17.77
C TRP A 145 0.64 -7.91 -17.82
N GLU A 146 0.91 -6.74 -18.35
CA GLU A 146 -0.09 -5.72 -18.69
C GLU A 146 -0.52 -5.93 -20.14
N ILE A 147 -1.83 -6.17 -20.36
CA ILE A 147 -2.38 -6.45 -21.70
C ILE A 147 -2.79 -5.15 -22.40
N TYR A 148 -3.73 -4.41 -21.81
CA TYR A 148 -4.12 -3.09 -22.30
C TYR A 148 -3.97 -2.07 -21.18
N ALA A 149 -2.86 -1.36 -21.16
CA ALA A 149 -2.54 -0.42 -20.10
C ALA A 149 -2.94 -1.00 -18.74
N ALA A 150 -2.69 -0.68 -17.63
CA ALA A 150 -2.94 -1.31 -16.31
C ALA A 150 -4.37 -1.86 -16.04
N SER A 151 -5.30 -1.83 -17.00
CA SER A 151 -6.70 -2.23 -16.83
C SER A 151 -6.96 -3.74 -17.02
N GLU A 152 -6.15 -4.42 -17.80
CA GLU A 152 -6.26 -5.87 -18.01
C GLU A 152 -4.88 -6.50 -17.88
N LYS A 153 -4.76 -7.47 -16.96
CA LYS A 153 -3.51 -8.12 -16.63
C LYS A 153 -3.62 -9.63 -16.71
N GLN A 154 -2.52 -10.30 -17.06
CA GLN A 154 -2.39 -11.74 -17.04
C GLN A 154 -1.17 -12.17 -16.25
N LEU A 155 -1.37 -13.13 -15.34
CA LEU A 155 -0.31 -13.78 -14.59
C LEU A 155 0.15 -15.01 -15.36
N ALA A 156 1.43 -15.06 -15.66
CA ALA A 156 2.06 -16.24 -16.23
C ALA A 156 3.09 -16.84 -15.28
N ILE A 157 3.16 -18.17 -15.24
CA ILE A 157 4.21 -18.91 -14.54
C ILE A 157 5.01 -19.68 -15.59
N TYR A 158 6.33 -19.54 -15.53
CA TYR A 158 7.27 -20.18 -16.43
C TYR A 158 8.31 -20.99 -15.65
N SER A 159 8.50 -22.27 -16.00
CA SER A 159 9.64 -23.06 -15.53
C SER A 159 10.79 -22.96 -16.54
N VAL A 160 12.02 -22.84 -16.05
CA VAL A 160 13.23 -22.75 -16.87
C VAL A 160 13.91 -24.10 -16.93
N GLY A 161 13.89 -24.72 -18.10
CA GLY A 161 14.61 -25.96 -18.35
C GLY A 161 16.03 -25.74 -18.94
N GLU A 162 16.74 -26.84 -19.20
CA GLU A 162 18.07 -26.77 -19.81
C GLU A 162 18.05 -26.19 -21.24
N THR A 163 17.01 -26.50 -22.02
CA THR A 163 16.92 -26.19 -23.45
C THR A 163 15.77 -25.28 -23.84
N ALA A 164 14.79 -25.12 -22.98
CA ALA A 164 13.59 -24.30 -23.25
C ALA A 164 12.89 -23.87 -21.95
N THR A 165 12.14 -22.79 -22.05
CA THR A 165 11.23 -22.29 -21.03
C THR A 165 9.82 -22.82 -21.29
N THR A 166 9.15 -23.32 -20.27
CA THR A 166 7.79 -23.86 -20.38
C THR A 166 6.80 -22.99 -19.65
N GLN A 167 5.79 -22.48 -20.36
CA GLN A 167 4.66 -21.78 -19.72
C GLN A 167 3.77 -22.81 -19.01
N ARG A 168 3.66 -22.66 -17.68
CA ARG A 168 2.88 -23.54 -16.82
C ARG A 168 1.46 -23.02 -16.62
N MET A 169 1.30 -21.67 -16.59
CA MET A 169 0.03 -20.98 -16.37
C MET A 169 -0.03 -19.68 -17.17
N LEU A 170 -1.25 -19.30 -17.54
CA LEU A 170 -1.58 -17.96 -18.04
C LEU A 170 -3.04 -17.67 -17.71
N GLU A 171 -3.30 -16.78 -16.72
CA GLU A 171 -4.64 -16.46 -16.25
C GLU A 171 -4.79 -14.96 -15.94
N ARG A 172 -6.02 -14.43 -16.02
CA ARG A 172 -6.30 -13.04 -15.63
C ARG A 172 -6.19 -12.86 -14.12
N TYR A 173 -5.67 -11.72 -13.70
CA TYR A 173 -5.52 -11.38 -12.28
C TYR A 173 -5.71 -9.89 -12.04
N THR A 174 -5.97 -9.51 -10.79
CA THR A 174 -5.98 -8.12 -10.30
C THR A 174 -4.70 -7.83 -9.53
N THR A 175 -4.35 -8.69 -8.59
CA THR A 175 -3.10 -8.63 -7.82
C THR A 175 -2.64 -10.03 -7.42
N PHE A 176 -1.36 -10.20 -7.11
CA PHE A 176 -0.82 -11.46 -6.60
C PHE A 176 0.38 -11.22 -5.67
N LEU A 177 0.71 -12.21 -4.88
CA LEU A 177 1.95 -12.25 -4.09
C LEU A 177 2.41 -13.70 -3.93
N SER A 178 3.72 -13.89 -3.69
CA SER A 178 4.28 -15.17 -3.26
C SER A 178 4.31 -15.22 -1.74
N THR A 179 3.89 -16.32 -1.17
CA THR A 179 3.77 -16.50 0.28
C THR A 179 3.73 -18.00 0.61
N ASP A 180 4.03 -18.36 1.83
CA ASP A 180 3.82 -19.68 2.42
C ASP A 180 2.64 -19.57 3.39
N LEU A 181 1.42 -19.84 2.92
CA LEU A 181 0.19 -19.71 3.71
C LEU A 181 -0.19 -20.99 4.46
N ASP A 182 0.25 -22.13 3.99
CA ASP A 182 -0.05 -23.42 4.62
C ASP A 182 1.06 -23.89 5.58
N GLU A 183 2.16 -23.13 5.66
CA GLU A 183 3.32 -23.34 6.54
C GLU A 183 4.08 -24.64 6.23
N ASP A 184 4.04 -25.10 4.98
CA ASP A 184 4.76 -26.28 4.54
C ASP A 184 6.21 -25.99 4.08
N LYS A 185 6.61 -24.71 4.11
CA LYS A 185 7.91 -24.13 3.71
C LYS A 185 8.12 -24.07 2.20
N ARG A 186 7.11 -24.33 1.40
CA ARG A 186 7.10 -24.08 -0.04
C ARG A 186 6.28 -22.83 -0.32
N PRO A 187 6.78 -21.95 -1.14
CA PRO A 187 6.01 -20.76 -1.47
C PRO A 187 4.87 -21.09 -2.44
N GLU A 188 3.70 -20.52 -2.19
CA GLU A 188 2.58 -20.49 -3.12
C GLU A 188 2.43 -19.10 -3.74
N ILE A 189 1.61 -19.02 -4.79
CA ILE A 189 1.12 -17.77 -5.35
C ILE A 189 -0.33 -17.58 -4.91
N LEU A 190 -0.58 -16.58 -4.06
CA LEU A 190 -1.93 -16.10 -3.80
C LEU A 190 -2.29 -15.06 -4.86
N MET A 191 -3.26 -15.39 -5.70
CA MET A 191 -3.74 -14.55 -6.80
C MET A 191 -5.18 -14.12 -6.51
N GLN A 192 -5.46 -12.82 -6.65
CA GLN A 192 -6.82 -12.28 -6.62
C GLN A 192 -7.26 -11.87 -8.02
N PHE A 193 -8.51 -12.16 -8.35
CA PHE A 193 -9.16 -11.70 -9.56
C PHE A 193 -10.50 -11.06 -9.26
N LEU A 194 -10.60 -9.77 -9.54
CA LEU A 194 -11.82 -8.96 -9.46
C LEU A 194 -12.36 -8.70 -10.87
N ASP A 195 -13.58 -9.18 -11.12
CA ASP A 195 -14.35 -8.85 -12.31
C ASP A 195 -15.50 -7.91 -11.91
N THR A 196 -15.31 -6.61 -12.16
CA THR A 196 -16.29 -5.58 -11.78
C THR A 196 -17.57 -5.64 -12.59
N ASP A 197 -17.53 -6.18 -13.82
CA ASP A 197 -18.69 -6.30 -14.70
C ASP A 197 -19.59 -7.46 -14.24
N ALA A 198 -18.98 -8.56 -13.82
CA ALA A 198 -19.67 -9.72 -13.28
C ALA A 198 -19.98 -9.59 -11.78
N ALA A 199 -19.46 -8.57 -11.10
CA ALA A 199 -19.47 -8.41 -9.65
C ALA A 199 -18.96 -9.67 -8.91
N THR A 200 -17.86 -10.24 -9.40
CA THR A 200 -17.21 -11.38 -8.78
C THR A 200 -15.80 -11.03 -8.35
N ASN A 201 -15.40 -11.52 -7.19
CA ASN A 201 -14.06 -11.36 -6.65
C ASN A 201 -13.64 -12.68 -6.01
N THR A 202 -12.45 -13.16 -6.34
CA THR A 202 -11.97 -14.46 -5.87
C THR A 202 -10.49 -14.38 -5.52
N ALA A 203 -10.12 -15.07 -4.44
CA ALA A 203 -8.73 -15.37 -4.13
C ALA A 203 -8.45 -16.83 -4.45
N SER A 204 -7.35 -17.11 -5.15
CA SER A 204 -6.90 -18.46 -5.52
C SER A 204 -5.48 -18.68 -5.04
N LEU A 205 -5.25 -19.77 -4.34
CA LEU A 205 -3.93 -20.23 -3.95
C LEU A 205 -3.42 -21.20 -4.99
N ILE A 206 -2.28 -20.90 -5.60
CA ILE A 206 -1.68 -21.64 -6.70
C ILE A 206 -0.42 -22.29 -6.20
N VAL A 207 -0.36 -23.61 -6.29
CA VAL A 207 0.80 -24.43 -5.95
C VAL A 207 1.19 -25.32 -7.14
N LEU A 208 2.44 -25.72 -7.20
CA LEU A 208 2.91 -26.76 -8.10
C LEU A 208 3.10 -28.06 -7.31
N ASP A 209 2.70 -29.20 -7.87
CA ASP A 209 3.01 -30.50 -7.30
C ASP A 209 4.26 -31.10 -7.97
N GLU A 210 4.69 -32.28 -7.48
CA GLU A 210 5.86 -33.00 -8.00
C GLU A 210 5.78 -33.34 -9.51
N ASN A 211 4.56 -33.32 -10.07
CA ASN A 211 4.34 -33.54 -11.51
C ASN A 211 4.23 -32.22 -12.28
N GLY A 212 4.38 -31.07 -11.59
CA GLY A 212 4.22 -29.74 -12.14
C GLY A 212 2.77 -29.37 -12.46
N VAL A 213 1.82 -30.06 -11.85
CA VAL A 213 0.39 -29.73 -11.98
C VAL A 213 0.04 -28.64 -11.00
N LEU A 214 -0.62 -27.58 -11.49
CA LEU A 214 -1.13 -26.50 -10.65
C LEU A 214 -2.32 -27.00 -9.83
N LYS A 215 -2.28 -26.73 -8.51
CA LYS A 215 -3.38 -26.98 -7.59
C LYS A 215 -3.94 -25.64 -7.12
N TYR A 216 -5.25 -25.60 -6.98
CA TYR A 216 -5.94 -24.37 -6.56
C TYR A 216 -6.71 -24.59 -5.28
N GLY A 217 -6.37 -23.78 -4.24
CA GLY A 217 -7.35 -23.46 -3.21
C GLY A 217 -8.06 -22.17 -3.64
N GLN A 218 -9.37 -22.07 -3.47
CA GLN A 218 -10.14 -20.89 -3.88
C GLN A 218 -11.17 -20.50 -2.82
N CYS A 219 -11.34 -19.18 -2.60
CA CYS A 219 -12.43 -18.64 -1.81
C CYS A 219 -13.01 -17.40 -2.48
N SER A 220 -14.31 -17.14 -2.18
CA SER A 220 -15.00 -15.95 -2.65
C SER A 220 -14.67 -14.74 -1.78
N MET A 221 -14.69 -13.58 -2.41
CA MET A 221 -14.52 -12.25 -1.83
C MET A 221 -15.66 -11.34 -2.31
N ASP A 222 -15.77 -10.14 -1.73
CA ASP A 222 -16.83 -9.20 -2.09
C ASP A 222 -16.63 -8.64 -3.52
N GLY A 223 -17.51 -9.01 -4.43
CA GLY A 223 -17.48 -8.57 -5.82
C GLY A 223 -18.00 -7.14 -6.06
N ASN A 224 -18.59 -6.50 -5.02
CA ASN A 224 -19.10 -5.13 -5.13
C ASN A 224 -18.05 -4.06 -4.83
N VAL A 225 -16.77 -4.42 -4.87
CA VAL A 225 -15.63 -3.50 -4.73
C VAL A 225 -15.26 -2.91 -6.09
N LYS A 226 -14.59 -1.75 -6.06
CA LYS A 226 -14.15 -1.04 -7.29
C LYS A 226 -12.65 -1.12 -7.50
N THR A 227 -11.90 -1.17 -6.41
CA THR A 227 -10.44 -1.11 -6.43
C THR A 227 -9.89 -1.95 -5.31
N VAL A 228 -8.86 -2.72 -5.62
CA VAL A 228 -8.06 -3.48 -4.65
C VAL A 228 -6.78 -2.68 -4.40
N LEU A 229 -6.44 -2.47 -3.15
CA LEU A 229 -5.15 -1.91 -2.75
C LEU A 229 -4.09 -3.01 -2.69
N THR A 230 -2.83 -2.62 -2.52
CA THR A 230 -1.75 -3.60 -2.38
C THR A 230 -2.00 -4.52 -1.19
N PRO A 231 -2.12 -5.84 -1.38
CA PRO A 231 -2.34 -6.76 -0.28
C PRO A 231 -1.13 -6.81 0.65
N VAL A 232 -1.40 -7.02 1.94
CA VAL A 232 -0.37 -7.05 2.97
C VAL A 232 -0.33 -8.41 3.64
N LEU A 233 0.84 -9.04 3.65
CA LEU A 233 1.10 -10.26 4.41
C LEU A 233 1.38 -9.88 5.87
N SER A 234 0.59 -10.42 6.78
CA SER A 234 0.77 -10.24 8.22
C SER A 234 0.15 -11.42 8.99
N PRO A 235 0.71 -11.83 10.12
CA PRO A 235 0.09 -12.90 10.90
C PRO A 235 -1.26 -12.44 11.47
N LEU A 236 -2.17 -13.39 11.63
CA LEU A 236 -3.31 -13.25 12.53
C LEU A 236 -2.83 -13.15 13.98
N SER A 237 -3.68 -12.66 14.90
CA SER A 237 -3.32 -12.56 16.33
C SER A 237 -3.04 -13.90 17.02
N ASN A 238 -3.32 -15.03 16.37
CA ASN A 238 -2.92 -16.37 16.81
C ASN A 238 -1.63 -16.88 16.17
N GLY A 239 -0.92 -16.02 15.39
CA GLY A 239 0.37 -16.31 14.75
C GLY A 239 0.28 -16.96 13.37
N ARG A 240 -0.91 -17.34 12.87
CA ARG A 240 -1.06 -17.94 11.54
C ARG A 240 -0.82 -16.91 10.44
N PRO A 241 -0.08 -17.27 9.35
CA PRO A 241 0.07 -16.40 8.18
C PRO A 241 -1.30 -16.06 7.55
N ALA A 242 -1.47 -14.81 7.16
CA ALA A 242 -2.66 -14.32 6.48
C ALA A 242 -2.34 -13.17 5.55
N VAL A 243 -3.17 -12.98 4.53
CA VAL A 243 -3.09 -11.84 3.61
C VAL A 243 -4.32 -10.97 3.79
N TYR A 244 -4.08 -9.70 4.04
CA TYR A 244 -5.10 -8.68 4.22
C TYR A 244 -5.28 -7.91 2.92
N PHE A 245 -6.51 -7.81 2.46
CA PHE A 245 -6.91 -7.05 1.27
C PHE A 245 -7.78 -5.88 1.70
N ASP A 246 -7.24 -4.67 1.62
CA ASP A 246 -8.04 -3.46 1.70
C ASP A 246 -8.61 -3.15 0.33
N GLU A 247 -9.92 -2.92 0.28
CA GLU A 247 -10.66 -2.76 -0.96
C GLU A 247 -11.64 -1.59 -0.88
N ILE A 248 -11.74 -0.81 -1.94
CA ILE A 248 -12.66 0.32 -2.01
C ILE A 248 -14.04 -0.15 -2.45
N LYS A 249 -15.03 0.05 -1.59
CA LYS A 249 -16.43 -0.33 -1.80
C LYS A 249 -17.34 0.90 -1.74
N GLY A 250 -17.83 1.35 -2.89
CA GLY A 250 -18.65 2.56 -2.97
C GLY A 250 -17.86 3.81 -2.59
N VAL A 251 -18.23 4.43 -1.46
CA VAL A 251 -17.54 5.59 -0.85
C VAL A 251 -16.75 5.18 0.41
N GLY A 252 -16.72 3.90 0.72
CA GLY A 252 -16.04 3.35 1.87
C GLY A 252 -14.96 2.34 1.48
N ALA A 253 -14.37 1.70 2.47
CA ALA A 253 -13.44 0.59 2.32
C ALA A 253 -13.90 -0.61 3.17
N ILE A 254 -13.48 -1.79 2.73
CA ILE A 254 -13.58 -3.03 3.48
C ILE A 254 -12.21 -3.68 3.59
N THR A 255 -12.04 -4.59 4.54
CA THR A 255 -10.88 -5.49 4.61
C THR A 255 -11.36 -6.92 4.55
N GLU A 256 -10.77 -7.71 3.66
CA GLU A 256 -10.92 -9.16 3.65
C GLU A 256 -9.61 -9.81 4.09
N VAL A 257 -9.71 -10.94 4.79
CA VAL A 257 -8.54 -11.63 5.35
C VAL A 257 -8.54 -13.06 4.87
N ILE A 258 -7.51 -13.39 4.09
CA ILE A 258 -7.36 -14.70 3.47
C ILE A 258 -6.25 -15.46 4.18
N PHE A 259 -6.54 -16.67 4.63
CA PHE A 259 -5.56 -17.57 5.24
C PHE A 259 -5.89 -19.03 4.91
N PHE A 260 -4.91 -19.91 5.06
CA PHE A 260 -5.10 -21.33 4.84
C PHE A 260 -5.40 -22.05 6.16
N SER A 261 -6.43 -22.88 6.16
CA SER A 261 -6.79 -23.66 7.34
C SER A 261 -7.60 -24.91 6.98
N LYS A 262 -7.30 -26.02 7.64
CA LYS A 262 -8.00 -27.29 7.45
C LYS A 262 -7.98 -27.80 5.99
N GLY A 263 -6.91 -27.50 5.25
CA GLY A 263 -6.76 -27.89 3.86
C GLY A 263 -7.49 -27.01 2.85
N GLU A 264 -8.00 -25.85 3.26
CA GLU A 264 -8.77 -24.95 2.41
C GLU A 264 -8.36 -23.48 2.63
N LEU A 265 -8.52 -22.68 1.59
CA LEU A 265 -8.41 -21.23 1.66
C LEU A 265 -9.66 -20.63 2.30
N GLN A 266 -9.52 -19.85 3.35
CA GLN A 266 -10.58 -19.27 4.15
C GLN A 266 -10.70 -17.77 3.95
N ASN A 267 -11.94 -17.28 3.88
CA ASN A 267 -12.32 -15.87 4.00
C ASN A 267 -13.55 -15.76 4.93
N PRO A 268 -13.35 -15.73 6.25
CA PRO A 268 -14.48 -15.72 7.19
C PRO A 268 -15.21 -14.38 7.26
N LEU A 269 -14.66 -13.30 6.70
CA LEU A 269 -15.28 -11.98 6.71
C LEU A 269 -16.30 -11.80 5.57
N PHE A 270 -16.31 -12.71 4.60
CA PHE A 270 -17.27 -12.73 3.50
C PHE A 270 -18.53 -13.50 3.88
N ASP A 271 -19.68 -12.82 3.88
CA ASP A 271 -21.00 -13.43 4.09
C ASP A 271 -21.45 -14.13 2.79
N LYS A 272 -21.34 -15.45 2.76
CA LYS A 272 -21.69 -16.28 1.58
C LYS A 272 -23.19 -16.24 1.22
N GLU A 273 -24.07 -15.90 2.16
CA GLU A 273 -25.51 -15.81 1.90
C GLU A 273 -25.87 -14.47 1.28
N LYS A 274 -25.24 -13.39 1.74
CA LYS A 274 -25.46 -12.03 1.24
C LYS A 274 -24.51 -11.63 0.12
N LEU A 275 -23.49 -12.44 -0.13
CA LEU A 275 -22.42 -12.20 -1.12
C LEU A 275 -21.69 -10.87 -0.91
N GLU A 276 -21.42 -10.52 0.33
CA GLU A 276 -20.77 -9.25 0.69
C GLU A 276 -20.02 -9.32 2.02
N ASN A 277 -19.09 -8.40 2.20
CA ASN A 277 -18.49 -8.07 3.50
C ASN A 277 -19.03 -6.72 3.99
N LYS A 278 -19.73 -6.73 5.10
CA LYS A 278 -20.20 -5.51 5.81
C LYS A 278 -19.53 -5.30 7.15
N ILE A 279 -18.91 -6.32 7.70
CA ILE A 279 -18.34 -6.29 9.07
C ILE A 279 -17.25 -5.23 9.15
N THR A 280 -16.42 -5.13 8.10
CA THR A 280 -15.27 -4.23 8.05
C THR A 280 -15.53 -2.95 7.24
N LEU A 281 -16.80 -2.69 6.85
CA LEU A 281 -17.14 -1.48 6.09
C LEU A 281 -16.94 -0.22 6.91
N ARG A 282 -16.16 0.71 6.37
CA ARG A 282 -15.73 1.94 7.04
C ARG A 282 -15.45 3.07 6.06
N ASP A 283 -15.03 4.23 6.57
CA ASP A 283 -14.53 5.35 5.75
C ASP A 283 -13.34 4.90 4.88
N SER A 284 -13.33 5.31 3.62
CA SER A 284 -12.32 4.90 2.63
C SER A 284 -10.90 5.40 2.92
N ALA A 285 -10.76 6.42 3.76
CA ALA A 285 -9.45 6.92 4.19
C ALA A 285 -8.83 6.09 5.32
N LEU A 286 -9.56 5.12 5.88
CA LEU A 286 -9.06 4.30 6.97
C LEU A 286 -8.57 2.95 6.43
N HIS A 287 -7.29 2.67 6.61
CA HIS A 287 -6.64 1.43 6.20
C HIS A 287 -6.24 0.59 7.42
N ILE A 288 -6.01 -0.70 7.18
CA ILE A 288 -5.37 -1.57 8.16
C ILE A 288 -4.05 -0.97 8.61
N ASN A 289 -3.74 -1.10 9.88
CA ASN A 289 -2.50 -0.57 10.45
C ASN A 289 -2.13 -1.34 11.72
N ASP A 290 -0.85 -1.47 12.01
CA ASP A 290 -0.35 -1.89 13.31
C ASP A 290 -0.41 -0.67 14.24
N ILE A 291 -1.55 -0.53 14.96
CA ILE A 291 -1.87 0.67 15.73
C ILE A 291 -1.17 0.72 17.08
N ASN A 292 -0.63 -0.41 17.53
CA ASN A 292 0.00 -0.60 18.83
C ASN A 292 1.47 -1.04 18.72
N GLU A 293 2.00 -1.20 17.48
CA GLU A 293 3.38 -1.55 17.15
C GLU A 293 3.79 -2.95 17.69
N ASP A 294 2.84 -3.92 17.66
CA ASP A 294 3.10 -5.30 18.09
C ASP A 294 3.42 -6.27 16.93
N GLY A 295 3.41 -5.77 15.69
CA GLY A 295 3.67 -6.54 14.47
C GLY A 295 2.45 -7.26 13.90
N ILE A 296 1.26 -7.05 14.48
CA ILE A 296 -0.02 -7.56 13.99
C ILE A 296 -0.82 -6.39 13.42
N LEU A 297 -1.50 -6.61 12.30
CA LEU A 297 -2.34 -5.57 11.71
C LEU A 297 -3.73 -5.55 12.36
N GLU A 298 -4.16 -4.38 12.82
CA GLU A 298 -5.53 -4.17 13.22
C GLU A 298 -6.39 -3.71 12.05
N ILE A 299 -7.61 -4.25 12.04
CA ILE A 299 -8.68 -3.88 11.10
C ILE A 299 -9.51 -2.79 11.76
N PRO A 300 -9.67 -1.60 11.12
CA PRO A 300 -10.55 -0.57 11.64
C PRO A 300 -12.03 -0.93 11.39
N ILE A 301 -12.78 -1.07 12.46
CA ILE A 301 -14.21 -1.41 12.44
C ILE A 301 -15.01 -0.21 12.95
N ALA A 302 -16.04 0.19 12.20
CA ALA A 302 -16.93 1.26 12.60
C ALA A 302 -17.88 0.79 13.71
N LYS A 303 -17.95 1.56 14.81
CA LYS A 303 -18.94 1.40 15.90
C LYS A 303 -19.70 2.71 16.08
N GLU A 304 -20.98 2.64 16.30
CA GLU A 304 -21.82 3.82 16.44
C GLU A 304 -21.40 4.70 17.63
N LEU A 305 -21.32 6.00 17.38
CA LEU A 305 -21.04 7.03 18.38
C LEU A 305 -22.22 7.99 18.45
N ILE A 306 -22.66 8.34 19.66
CA ILE A 306 -23.74 9.29 19.86
C ILE A 306 -23.36 10.67 19.30
N ASN A 307 -24.19 11.15 18.37
CA ASN A 307 -24.08 12.51 17.84
C ASN A 307 -24.78 13.48 18.79
N ALA A 308 -24.02 14.39 19.39
CA ALA A 308 -24.57 15.39 20.29
C ALA A 308 -25.39 16.49 19.57
N ASP A 309 -25.25 16.60 18.24
CA ASP A 309 -26.13 17.46 17.43
C ASP A 309 -27.37 16.67 17.02
N ILE A 310 -28.43 16.79 17.81
CA ILE A 310 -29.72 16.09 17.58
C ILE A 310 -30.44 16.57 16.31
N THR A 311 -30.00 17.65 15.69
CA THR A 311 -30.55 18.15 14.42
C THR A 311 -29.85 17.56 13.22
N SER A 312 -28.69 16.96 13.41
CA SER A 312 -27.91 16.33 12.37
C SER A 312 -28.42 14.92 12.06
N THR A 313 -28.53 14.59 10.80
CA THR A 313 -28.76 13.21 10.31
C THR A 313 -27.45 12.46 10.07
N GLU A 314 -26.31 13.10 10.29
CA GLU A 314 -24.99 12.49 10.11
C GLU A 314 -24.73 11.48 11.23
N LYS A 315 -24.43 10.25 10.86
CA LYS A 315 -23.95 9.23 11.79
C LYS A 315 -22.48 9.45 12.08
N LEU A 316 -22.14 9.52 13.35
CA LEU A 316 -20.75 9.53 13.80
C LEU A 316 -20.37 8.13 14.26
N ASN A 317 -19.10 7.76 14.07
CA ASN A 317 -18.60 6.47 14.48
C ASN A 317 -17.33 6.59 15.30
N TYR A 318 -17.18 5.70 16.27
CA TYR A 318 -15.88 5.28 16.74
C TYR A 318 -15.22 4.42 15.66
N THR A 319 -13.91 4.40 15.66
CA THR A 319 -13.10 3.39 14.97
C THR A 319 -12.52 2.45 16.01
N SER A 320 -12.99 1.23 16.02
CA SER A 320 -12.45 0.15 16.82
C SER A 320 -11.34 -0.55 16.03
N TRP A 321 -10.11 -0.44 16.48
CA TRP A 321 -8.96 -1.11 15.89
C TRP A 321 -8.86 -2.51 16.46
N CYS A 322 -9.13 -3.51 15.63
CA CYS A 322 -9.31 -4.87 16.06
C CYS A 322 -8.27 -5.82 15.47
N ALA A 323 -7.53 -6.52 16.32
CA ALA A 323 -6.78 -7.69 15.90
C ALA A 323 -7.73 -8.86 15.60
N PHE A 324 -7.42 -9.64 14.59
CA PHE A 324 -8.25 -10.76 14.14
C PHE A 324 -7.52 -12.09 14.28
N ASN A 325 -8.17 -13.12 14.83
CA ASN A 325 -7.57 -14.45 15.02
C ASN A 325 -8.06 -15.51 14.02
N GLY A 326 -8.83 -15.09 12.99
CA GLY A 326 -9.45 -15.98 12.01
C GLY A 326 -10.91 -16.34 12.33
N GLU A 327 -11.39 -16.07 13.55
CA GLU A 327 -12.76 -16.32 13.98
C GLU A 327 -13.37 -15.11 14.69
N ASN A 328 -12.60 -14.47 15.57
CA ASN A 328 -13.06 -13.40 16.45
C ASN A 328 -12.15 -12.17 16.37
N PHE A 329 -12.76 -11.01 16.59
CA PHE A 329 -12.09 -9.75 16.74
C PHE A 329 -11.77 -9.47 18.21
N THR A 330 -10.59 -8.94 18.47
CA THR A 330 -10.20 -8.39 19.78
C THR A 330 -9.91 -6.92 19.61
N GLU A 331 -10.67 -6.05 20.30
CA GLU A 331 -10.42 -4.61 20.26
C GLU A 331 -9.11 -4.28 20.98
N MET A 332 -8.18 -3.68 20.26
CA MET A 332 -6.89 -3.24 20.77
C MET A 332 -6.91 -1.76 21.14
N LYS A 333 -7.67 -0.96 20.39
CA LYS A 333 -7.78 0.48 20.60
C LYS A 333 -9.13 1.00 20.08
N LEU A 334 -9.71 1.98 20.77
CA LEU A 334 -10.87 2.72 20.32
C LEU A 334 -10.48 4.16 20.03
N SER A 335 -10.91 4.70 18.88
CA SER A 335 -10.57 6.07 18.48
C SER A 335 -11.76 6.76 17.83
N VAL A 336 -11.74 8.10 17.83
CA VAL A 336 -12.58 8.94 16.95
C VAL A 336 -11.68 9.60 15.93
N ILE A 337 -11.95 9.36 14.65
CA ILE A 337 -11.12 9.84 13.56
C ILE A 337 -11.69 11.13 12.96
N ASN A 338 -10.82 12.09 12.67
CA ASN A 338 -11.15 13.28 11.90
C ASN A 338 -10.30 13.30 10.62
N THR A 339 -10.80 12.67 9.56
CA THR A 339 -10.11 12.57 8.26
C THR A 339 -9.92 13.93 7.59
N LEU A 340 -10.85 14.88 7.83
CA LEU A 340 -10.78 16.24 7.27
C LEU A 340 -9.62 17.05 7.83
N ASP A 341 -9.38 16.93 9.14
CA ASP A 341 -8.35 17.69 9.84
C ASP A 341 -7.11 16.87 10.21
N GLY A 342 -7.04 15.62 9.78
CA GLY A 342 -5.87 14.78 9.90
C GLY A 342 -5.47 14.45 11.35
N TYR A 343 -6.40 14.01 12.19
CA TYR A 343 -6.08 13.53 13.54
C TYR A 343 -7.05 12.47 14.03
N ARG A 344 -6.60 11.66 14.98
CA ARG A 344 -7.45 10.78 15.78
C ARG A 344 -7.43 11.17 17.25
N ILE A 345 -8.51 10.85 17.94
CA ILE A 345 -8.65 10.93 19.39
C ILE A 345 -8.68 9.50 19.91
N ASP A 346 -7.63 9.05 20.57
CA ASP A 346 -7.63 7.74 21.23
C ASP A 346 -8.48 7.80 22.49
N ILE A 347 -9.52 6.96 22.55
CA ILE A 347 -10.54 7.00 23.61
C ILE A 347 -10.13 6.08 24.75
N PRO A 348 -9.91 6.59 25.97
CA PRO A 348 -9.62 5.74 27.11
C PRO A 348 -10.86 4.97 27.59
N GLU A 349 -10.68 3.77 28.12
CA GLU A 349 -11.77 2.90 28.61
C GLU A 349 -12.75 3.63 29.54
N LYS A 350 -12.25 4.53 30.39
CA LYS A 350 -13.10 5.32 31.30
C LYS A 350 -14.13 6.22 30.58
N TRP A 351 -13.97 6.47 29.27
CA TRP A 351 -14.88 7.27 28.43
C TRP A 351 -15.87 6.43 27.63
N TYR A 352 -15.67 5.12 27.59
CA TYR A 352 -16.47 4.23 26.76
C TYR A 352 -17.95 4.33 27.10
N GLY A 353 -18.80 4.59 26.10
CA GLY A 353 -20.25 4.75 26.26
C GLY A 353 -20.68 5.97 27.08
N LYS A 354 -19.75 6.86 27.51
CA LYS A 354 -20.02 8.01 28.38
C LYS A 354 -19.81 9.35 27.70
N ILE A 355 -19.55 9.35 26.41
CA ILE A 355 -19.37 10.57 25.64
C ILE A 355 -20.29 10.64 24.43
N ALA A 356 -20.67 11.86 24.07
CA ALA A 356 -21.25 12.20 22.78
C ALA A 356 -20.39 13.27 22.12
N ILE A 357 -20.39 13.32 20.78
CA ILE A 357 -19.59 14.28 20.05
C ILE A 357 -20.47 15.07 19.09
N SER A 358 -20.24 16.38 18.98
CA SER A 358 -20.74 17.17 17.88
C SER A 358 -19.62 17.61 16.96
N LYS A 359 -19.95 17.80 15.68
CA LYS A 359 -19.03 18.20 14.61
C LYS A 359 -19.46 19.52 14.01
N ASN A 360 -18.55 20.48 13.95
CA ASN A 360 -18.72 21.69 13.17
C ASN A 360 -17.59 21.81 12.15
N THR A 361 -17.89 21.43 10.92
CA THR A 361 -16.91 21.41 9.83
C THR A 361 -16.45 22.80 9.42
N GLU A 362 -17.36 23.79 9.40
CA GLU A 362 -17.03 25.18 9.02
C GLU A 362 -16.06 25.82 10.01
N LYS A 363 -16.28 25.58 11.29
CA LYS A 363 -15.39 26.06 12.35
C LYS A 363 -14.18 25.17 12.59
N ARG A 364 -14.11 23.99 11.98
CA ARG A 364 -13.11 22.96 12.23
C ARG A 364 -13.04 22.60 13.72
N GLU A 365 -14.21 22.33 14.31
CA GLU A 365 -14.38 22.03 15.74
C GLU A 365 -15.02 20.66 15.93
N ARG A 366 -14.56 19.94 16.95
CA ARG A 366 -15.20 18.79 17.55
C ARG A 366 -15.44 19.10 19.01
N VAL A 367 -16.67 18.93 19.48
CA VAL A 367 -16.99 19.13 20.89
C VAL A 367 -17.39 17.82 21.50
N VAL A 368 -16.70 17.45 22.57
CA VAL A 368 -16.98 16.26 23.37
C VAL A 368 -17.84 16.66 24.55
N TYR A 369 -18.94 15.95 24.78
CA TYR A 369 -19.87 16.13 25.87
C TYR A 369 -19.90 14.88 26.75
N ASN A 370 -20.24 15.03 28.01
CA ASN A 370 -20.67 13.91 28.83
C ASN A 370 -21.96 13.33 28.22
N TYR A 371 -22.08 12.01 28.23
CA TYR A 371 -23.30 11.31 27.89
C TYR A 371 -23.77 10.53 29.10
N ILE A 372 -25.00 10.77 29.53
CA ILE A 372 -25.57 10.24 30.76
C ILE A 372 -26.59 9.18 30.38
N THR A 373 -26.31 7.94 30.73
CA THR A 373 -27.19 6.80 30.50
C THR A 373 -27.23 5.91 31.74
N ASP A 374 -28.37 5.29 32.01
CA ASP A 374 -28.54 4.34 33.10
C ASP A 374 -28.13 2.90 32.69
N LYS A 375 -27.78 2.69 31.42
CA LYS A 375 -27.37 1.39 30.89
C LYS A 375 -25.85 1.18 31.03
N GLU A 376 -25.48 -0.06 31.31
CA GLU A 376 -24.07 -0.47 31.20
C GLU A 376 -23.59 -0.34 29.76
N PRO A 377 -22.31 0.07 29.54
CA PRO A 377 -21.74 0.21 28.21
C PRO A 377 -21.77 -1.13 27.45
N SER A 378 -22.69 -1.29 26.51
CA SER A 378 -22.84 -2.52 25.71
C SER A 378 -22.10 -2.51 24.39
N GLY A 379 -21.40 -1.42 24.07
CA GLY A 379 -20.75 -1.22 22.76
C GLY A 379 -21.69 -0.80 21.63
N GLU A 380 -23.00 -0.78 21.89
CA GLU A 380 -24.02 -0.21 21.00
C GLU A 380 -24.42 1.18 21.53
N ALA A 381 -24.71 2.12 20.63
CA ALA A 381 -25.18 3.44 21.02
C ALA A 381 -26.56 3.32 21.68
N ASP A 382 -26.65 3.78 22.92
CA ASP A 382 -27.93 3.90 23.60
C ASP A 382 -28.54 5.29 23.34
N GLU A 383 -29.48 5.37 22.42
CA GLU A 383 -30.15 6.63 22.06
C GLU A 383 -31.07 7.20 23.16
N THR A 384 -31.20 6.51 24.30
CA THR A 384 -32.11 6.93 25.39
C THR A 384 -31.45 7.80 26.47
N GLY A 385 -30.15 8.04 26.38
CA GLY A 385 -29.42 8.89 27.32
C GLY A 385 -29.56 10.39 27.03
N GLU A 386 -29.01 11.19 27.93
CA GLU A 386 -29.05 12.65 27.86
C GLU A 386 -27.66 13.24 27.61
N ILE A 387 -27.59 14.29 26.78
CA ILE A 387 -26.37 15.06 26.56
C ILE A 387 -26.13 15.94 27.79
N GLY A 388 -25.03 15.68 28.48
CA GLY A 388 -24.60 16.47 29.64
C GLY A 388 -23.65 17.61 29.28
N ASP A 389 -22.85 18.01 30.27
CA ASP A 389 -21.92 19.14 30.13
C ASP A 389 -20.80 18.86 29.10
N MET A 390 -20.33 19.94 28.50
CA MET A 390 -19.19 19.94 27.62
C MET A 390 -17.91 19.56 28.38
N VAL A 391 -17.17 18.58 27.84
CA VAL A 391 -15.87 18.13 28.37
C VAL A 391 -14.71 18.90 27.77
N VAL A 392 -14.69 19.03 26.44
CA VAL A 392 -13.65 19.75 25.70
C VAL A 392 -14.14 20.15 24.31
N THR A 393 -13.68 21.28 23.82
CA THR A 393 -13.72 21.64 22.40
C THR A 393 -12.34 21.46 21.81
N LEU A 394 -12.23 20.60 20.79
CA LEU A 394 -11.04 20.46 19.96
C LEU A 394 -11.20 21.32 18.72
N LYS A 395 -10.23 22.17 18.46
CA LYS A 395 -10.23 23.10 17.34
C LYS A 395 -8.96 22.97 16.53
N THR A 396 -9.13 22.93 15.22
CA THR A 396 -7.99 22.87 14.28
C THR A 396 -7.82 24.23 13.60
N VAL A 397 -6.58 24.71 13.55
CA VAL A 397 -6.20 25.95 12.86
C VAL A 397 -4.94 25.72 12.03
N THR A 398 -4.72 26.57 11.02
CA THR A 398 -3.46 26.57 10.27
C THR A 398 -2.34 27.20 11.10
N HIS A 399 -1.07 26.91 10.76
CA HIS A 399 0.07 27.57 11.40
C HIS A 399 0.00 29.11 11.29
N SER A 400 -0.49 29.64 10.17
CA SER A 400 -0.67 31.09 9.97
C SER A 400 -1.73 31.68 10.89
N GLU A 401 -2.88 31.03 11.06
CA GLU A 401 -3.93 31.42 11.98
C GLU A 401 -3.45 31.36 13.43
N PHE A 402 -2.75 30.31 13.80
CA PHE A 402 -2.17 30.17 15.13
C PHE A 402 -1.19 31.29 15.45
N ASN A 403 -0.22 31.58 14.56
CA ASN A 403 0.77 32.63 14.77
C ASN A 403 0.15 34.02 14.82
N SER A 404 -0.88 34.29 14.00
CA SER A 404 -1.61 35.56 14.02
C SER A 404 -2.66 35.65 15.15
N GLY A 405 -3.03 34.51 15.75
CA GLY A 405 -4.06 34.36 16.75
C GLY A 405 -5.47 34.66 16.24
N ARG A 406 -5.73 34.28 15.00
CA ARG A 406 -7.03 34.38 14.37
C ARG A 406 -7.80 33.06 14.50
N GLY A 407 -9.12 33.17 14.58
CA GLY A 407 -10.02 32.02 14.54
C GLY A 407 -10.17 31.25 15.85
N PHE A 408 -9.53 31.69 16.96
CA PHE A 408 -9.68 31.09 18.29
C PHE A 408 -9.44 32.09 19.41
N ASP A 409 -9.94 31.78 20.62
CA ASP A 409 -9.70 32.60 21.82
C ASP A 409 -8.33 32.21 22.44
N LYS A 410 -7.34 33.09 22.28
CA LYS A 410 -5.98 32.87 22.82
C LYS A 410 -5.91 32.74 24.35
N LYS A 411 -6.92 33.20 25.08
CA LYS A 411 -6.91 33.10 26.54
C LYS A 411 -7.39 31.74 27.01
N LYS A 412 -8.19 31.04 26.20
CA LYS A 412 -8.85 29.78 26.57
C LYS A 412 -8.27 28.58 25.86
N ALA A 413 -7.77 28.78 24.63
CA ALA A 413 -7.25 27.67 23.82
C ALA A 413 -5.81 27.35 24.19
N VAL A 414 -5.55 26.09 24.40
CA VAL A 414 -4.21 25.52 24.69
C VAL A 414 -3.79 24.63 23.53
N GLU A 415 -2.56 24.79 23.06
CA GLU A 415 -1.97 23.92 22.05
C GLU A 415 -1.76 22.50 22.61
N ILE A 416 -2.26 21.51 21.87
CA ILE A 416 -2.10 20.08 22.21
C ILE A 416 -0.94 19.48 21.43
N CYS A 417 -0.98 19.57 20.09
CA CYS A 417 0.08 19.08 19.21
C CYS A 417 0.06 19.82 17.87
N ARG A 418 1.06 19.53 17.03
CA ARG A 418 1.20 20.06 15.67
C ARG A 418 1.35 18.95 14.67
N GLY A 419 0.62 19.06 13.56
CA GLY A 419 0.89 18.35 12.31
C GLY A 419 1.73 19.20 11.36
N GLU A 420 1.96 18.70 10.15
CA GLU A 420 2.75 19.41 9.14
C GLU A 420 2.16 20.78 8.75
N GLN A 421 0.84 20.88 8.62
CA GLN A 421 0.16 22.10 8.18
C GLN A 421 -0.78 22.71 9.23
N LEU A 422 -1.08 21.96 10.28
CA LEU A 422 -2.17 22.24 11.21
C LEU A 422 -1.68 22.23 12.66
N VAL A 423 -2.35 23.04 13.48
CA VAL A 423 -2.17 23.08 14.94
C VAL A 423 -3.49 22.68 15.59
N TYR A 424 -3.42 21.77 16.54
CA TYR A 424 -4.58 21.24 17.25
C TYR A 424 -4.64 21.86 18.64
N LEU A 425 -5.77 22.46 18.92
CA LEU A 425 -6.02 23.24 20.13
C LEU A 425 -7.14 22.61 20.94
N ALA A 426 -7.06 22.69 22.25
CA ALA A 426 -8.14 22.33 23.16
C ALA A 426 -8.63 23.53 23.97
N ILE A 427 -9.93 23.58 24.20
CA ILE A 427 -10.59 24.51 25.12
C ILE A 427 -11.36 23.67 26.14
N ILE A 428 -10.92 23.67 27.39
CA ILE A 428 -11.56 22.96 28.50
C ILE A 428 -12.38 23.98 29.28
N PRO A 429 -13.68 23.72 29.55
CA PRO A 429 -14.50 24.59 30.41
C PRO A 429 -13.96 24.65 31.83
N GLU A 430 -14.17 25.78 32.53
CA GLU A 430 -13.73 25.94 33.92
C GLU A 430 -14.49 25.04 34.90
N ASN A 431 -15.78 24.80 34.63
CA ASN A 431 -16.64 23.94 35.43
C ASN A 431 -17.33 22.91 34.53
N THR A 432 -17.05 21.67 34.73
CA THR A 432 -17.69 20.55 34.02
C THR A 432 -18.24 19.57 35.06
N GLU A 433 -19.56 19.39 35.05
CA GLU A 433 -20.21 18.33 35.83
C GLU A 433 -20.32 17.06 34.95
N GLY A 434 -20.17 15.90 35.56
CA GLY A 434 -20.25 14.63 34.87
C GLY A 434 -19.13 13.66 35.19
N SER A 435 -19.24 12.43 34.65
CA SER A 435 -18.32 11.33 34.91
C SER A 435 -17.02 11.42 34.11
N VAL A 436 -17.05 12.14 32.99
CA VAL A 436 -15.89 12.32 32.12
C VAL A 436 -15.28 13.70 32.32
N LYS A 437 -14.01 13.70 32.67
CA LYS A 437 -13.17 14.91 32.79
C LYS A 437 -11.84 14.64 32.14
N VAL A 438 -11.19 15.69 31.64
CA VAL A 438 -9.90 15.58 30.96
C VAL A 438 -8.99 16.75 31.33
N THR A 439 -7.69 16.48 31.37
CA THR A 439 -6.63 17.47 31.51
C THR A 439 -5.94 17.71 30.15
N ILE A 440 -5.19 18.81 30.05
CA ILE A 440 -4.40 19.10 28.85
C ILE A 440 -3.33 18.01 28.61
N GLU A 441 -2.73 17.50 29.68
CA GLU A 441 -1.72 16.43 29.63
C GLU A 441 -2.30 15.12 29.09
N GLU A 442 -3.51 14.76 29.54
CA GLU A 442 -4.22 13.58 28.97
C GLU A 442 -4.54 13.80 27.49
N LEU A 443 -5.04 14.98 27.10
CA LEU A 443 -5.34 15.29 25.69
C LEU A 443 -4.10 15.21 24.78
N LYS A 444 -2.93 15.61 25.27
CA LYS A 444 -1.67 15.46 24.51
C LYS A 444 -1.30 14.01 24.24
N GLN A 445 -1.73 13.08 25.09
CA GLN A 445 -1.53 11.65 24.89
C GLN A 445 -2.63 11.03 24.00
N MET A 446 -3.83 11.60 24.04
CA MET A 446 -5.00 11.08 23.31
C MET A 446 -5.06 11.54 21.85
N ILE A 447 -4.53 12.73 21.53
CA ILE A 447 -4.65 13.32 20.20
C ILE A 447 -3.39 13.05 19.38
N VAL A 448 -3.57 12.29 18.32
CA VAL A 448 -2.47 11.85 17.43
C VAL A 448 -2.72 12.38 16.02
N PRO A 449 -1.82 13.21 15.46
CA PRO A 449 -1.88 13.58 14.05
C PRO A 449 -1.82 12.35 13.15
N MET A 450 -2.59 12.35 12.06
CA MET A 450 -2.61 11.30 11.04
C MET A 450 -2.37 11.92 9.66
N GLN A 451 -1.76 11.14 8.77
CA GLN A 451 -1.68 11.44 7.33
C GLN A 451 -2.65 10.49 6.61
N PHE A 452 -3.46 11.03 5.70
CA PHE A 452 -4.45 10.29 4.91
C PHE A 452 -4.13 10.41 3.42
#